data_a2a9941343897d1873a4646f93eea80c
#
_entry.id   a2a9941343897d1873a4646f93eea80c
#
_cell.length_a   1.000
_cell.length_b   1.000
_cell.length_c   1.000
_cell.angle_alpha   90.00
_cell.angle_beta   90.00
_cell.angle_gamma   90.00
#
_symmetry.space_group_name_H-M   'P 1'
#
loop_
_entity.id
_entity.type
_entity.pdbx_description
1 polymer ?
#
loop_
_entity_poly.entity_id
_entity_poly.type
_entity_poly.pdbx_seq_one_letter_code
_entity_poly.pdbx_strand_id
1 'polypeptide(L)'
;MQVLIPGALRSYTHKSLIDAEGDSLLELFADLDRRYPGLRFRVVDEQDRLRPNMRVFVNGLGTRDLDHGLQSNDFVAIVQALSGG
;
A
#
# COMPACT_ATOMS: atom_id res chain seq x y z
N MET A 1 -11.89 0.59 -3.08
CA MET A 1 -11.36 -0.77 -2.88
C MET A 1 -10.82 -0.95 -1.48
N GLN A 2 -10.74 -2.16 -1.03
CA GLN A 2 -10.22 -2.43 0.30
C GLN A 2 -8.71 -2.64 0.28
N VAL A 3 -8.05 -2.11 1.32
CA VAL A 3 -6.61 -2.21 1.48
C VAL A 3 -6.32 -2.81 2.85
N LEU A 4 -5.57 -3.89 2.86
CA LEU A 4 -5.11 -4.53 4.10
C LEU A 4 -3.81 -3.86 4.55
N ILE A 5 -3.80 -3.40 5.79
CA ILE A 5 -2.69 -2.64 6.36
C ILE A 5 -1.89 -3.53 7.31
N PRO A 6 -0.56 -3.61 7.17
CA PRO A 6 0.25 -4.42 8.07
C PRO A 6 0.31 -3.81 9.47
N GLY A 7 0.58 -4.65 10.46
CA GLY A 7 0.61 -4.23 11.85
C GLY A 7 1.52 -3.03 12.11
N ALA A 8 2.67 -2.98 11.44
CA ALA A 8 3.63 -1.90 11.62
C ALA A 8 3.09 -0.53 11.22
N LEU A 9 2.05 -0.47 10.38
CA LEU A 9 1.48 0.78 9.89
C LEU A 9 0.12 1.10 10.50
N ARG A 10 -0.38 0.27 11.41
CA ARG A 10 -1.69 0.50 12.02
C ARG A 10 -1.74 1.70 12.94
N SER A 11 -0.58 2.22 13.34
CA SER A 11 -0.55 3.49 14.07
C SER A 11 -1.08 4.65 13.23
N TYR A 12 -1.03 4.53 11.90
CA TYR A 12 -1.58 5.54 11.00
C TYR A 12 -3.08 5.37 10.78
N THR A 13 -3.56 4.13 10.68
CA THR A 13 -4.92 3.84 10.24
C THR A 13 -5.85 3.43 11.38
N HIS A 14 -5.30 2.85 12.44
CA HIS A 14 -6.02 2.26 13.57
C HIS A 14 -6.95 1.13 13.16
N LYS A 15 -6.84 0.65 11.93
CA LYS A 15 -7.62 -0.46 11.39
C LYS A 15 -6.75 -1.30 10.49
N SER A 16 -7.08 -2.59 10.39
CA SER A 16 -6.37 -3.49 9.50
C SER A 16 -6.91 -3.44 8.07
N LEU A 17 -8.18 -3.11 7.90
CA LEU A 17 -8.81 -2.96 6.59
C LEU A 17 -9.37 -1.55 6.46
N ILE A 18 -9.00 -0.87 5.39
CA ILE A 18 -9.47 0.49 5.12
C ILE A 18 -9.89 0.60 3.66
N ASP A 19 -10.65 1.63 3.37
CA ASP A 19 -11.04 1.93 1.99
C ASP A 19 -10.16 3.02 1.43
N ALA A 20 -9.81 2.87 0.15
CA ALA A 20 -9.09 3.89 -0.60
C ALA A 20 -9.39 3.71 -2.08
N GLU A 21 -8.94 4.66 -2.89
CA GLU A 21 -9.23 4.68 -4.31
C GLU A 21 -7.99 5.05 -5.11
N GLY A 22 -7.95 4.62 -6.35
CA GLY A 22 -6.88 4.94 -7.28
C GLY A 22 -6.96 4.06 -8.50
N ASP A 23 -6.52 4.58 -9.64
CA ASP A 23 -6.50 3.83 -10.89
C ASP A 23 -5.18 3.07 -11.07
N SER A 24 -4.23 3.31 -10.19
CA SER A 24 -2.95 2.59 -10.14
C SER A 24 -2.51 2.49 -8.68
N LEU A 25 -1.50 1.67 -8.41
CA LEU A 25 -0.95 1.58 -7.06
C LEU A 25 -0.38 2.93 -6.61
N LEU A 26 0.28 3.66 -7.50
CA LEU A 26 0.84 4.97 -7.16
C LEU A 26 -0.28 5.92 -6.72
N GLU A 27 -1.38 5.95 -7.44
CA GLU A 27 -2.53 6.79 -7.09
C GLU A 27 -3.18 6.32 -5.81
N LEU A 28 -3.26 5.01 -5.60
CA LEU A 28 -3.81 4.45 -4.36
C LEU A 28 -3.00 4.91 -3.16
N PHE A 29 -1.68 4.86 -3.25
CA PHE A 29 -0.82 5.31 -2.15
C PHE A 29 -0.94 6.82 -1.93
N ALA A 30 -1.16 7.60 -2.98
CA ALA A 30 -1.41 9.03 -2.83
C ALA A 30 -2.73 9.28 -2.10
N ASP A 31 -3.75 8.49 -2.40
CA ASP A 31 -5.04 8.60 -1.71
C ASP A 31 -4.90 8.18 -0.24
N LEU A 32 -4.14 7.12 0.03
CA LEU A 32 -3.87 6.68 1.39
C LEU A 32 -3.16 7.78 2.18
N ASP A 33 -2.21 8.47 1.56
CA ASP A 33 -1.49 9.55 2.22
C ASP A 33 -2.40 10.72 2.55
N ARG A 34 -3.35 11.01 1.66
CA ARG A 34 -4.32 12.08 1.89
C ARG A 34 -5.22 11.75 3.07
N ARG A 35 -5.63 10.48 3.20
CA ARG A 35 -6.49 10.02 4.29
C ARG A 35 -5.72 9.81 5.59
N TYR A 36 -4.47 9.37 5.49
CA TYR A 36 -3.61 9.04 6.64
C TYR A 36 -2.23 9.64 6.39
N PRO A 37 -2.04 10.92 6.72
CA PRO A 37 -0.79 11.64 6.41
C PRO A 37 0.46 10.93 6.92
N GLY A 38 1.42 10.77 6.03
CA GLY A 38 2.69 10.10 6.33
C GLY A 38 2.74 8.64 5.93
N LEU A 39 1.59 8.03 5.63
CA LEU A 39 1.54 6.59 5.32
C LEU A 39 2.30 6.26 4.05
N ARG A 40 2.13 7.07 3.00
CA ARG A 40 2.77 6.81 1.72
C ARG A 40 4.28 6.68 1.84
N PHE A 41 4.90 7.54 2.62
CA PHE A 41 6.35 7.57 2.77
C PHE A 41 6.89 6.31 3.45
N ARG A 42 6.06 5.61 4.20
CA ARG A 42 6.46 4.35 4.85
C ARG A 42 6.47 3.19 3.86
N VAL A 43 5.74 3.30 2.76
CA VAL A 43 5.59 2.24 1.77
C VAL A 43 6.40 2.54 0.50
N VAL A 44 6.42 3.80 0.10
CA VAL A 44 7.04 4.26 -1.15
C VAL A 44 8.08 5.31 -0.81
N ASP A 45 9.25 5.23 -1.44
CA ASP A 45 10.33 6.19 -1.20
C ASP A 45 10.14 7.47 -2.04
N GLU A 46 11.09 8.39 -1.91
CA GLU A 46 11.02 9.70 -2.59
C GLU A 46 11.19 9.60 -4.11
N GLN A 47 11.65 8.47 -4.63
CA GLN A 47 11.75 8.23 -6.06
C GLN A 47 10.54 7.45 -6.59
N ASP A 48 9.46 7.38 -5.82
CA ASP A 48 8.24 6.65 -6.18
C ASP A 48 8.51 5.17 -6.44
N ARG A 49 9.37 4.57 -5.63
CA ARG A 49 9.64 3.13 -5.68
C ARG A 49 9.21 2.48 -4.38
N LEU A 50 8.68 1.27 -4.51
CA LEU A 50 8.31 0.49 -3.33
C LEU A 50 9.56 0.20 -2.50
N ARG A 51 9.47 0.45 -1.19
CA ARG A 51 10.62 0.22 -0.31
C ARG A 51 11.00 -1.25 -0.27
N PRO A 52 12.28 -1.58 -0.10
CA PRO A 52 12.74 -2.98 -0.14
C PRO A 52 12.06 -3.90 0.87
N ASN A 53 11.67 -3.37 2.02
CA ASN A 53 11.05 -4.17 3.08
C ASN A 53 9.53 -4.26 2.96
N MET A 54 8.96 -3.66 1.91
CA MET A 54 7.52 -3.69 1.71
C MET A 54 7.15 -4.61 0.55
N ARG A 55 5.99 -5.25 0.69
CA ARG A 55 5.43 -6.09 -0.36
C ARG A 55 4.00 -5.65 -0.62
N VAL A 56 3.59 -5.67 -1.87
CA VAL A 56 2.22 -5.33 -2.27
C VAL A 56 1.65 -6.46 -3.10
N PHE A 57 0.44 -6.86 -2.77
CA PHE A 57 -0.28 -7.90 -3.49
C PHE A 57 -1.61 -7.32 -3.98
N VAL A 58 -1.90 -7.51 -5.24
CA VAL A 58 -3.20 -7.13 -5.82
C VAL A 58 -3.94 -8.42 -6.13
N ASN A 59 -5.05 -8.65 -5.45
CA ASN A 59 -5.84 -9.88 -5.57
C ASN A 59 -4.97 -11.13 -5.41
N GLY A 60 -4.03 -11.07 -4.48
CA GLY A 60 -3.14 -12.19 -4.17
C GLY A 60 -1.89 -12.29 -5.01
N LEU A 61 -1.73 -11.45 -6.02
CA LEU A 61 -0.55 -11.47 -6.87
C LEU A 61 0.42 -10.36 -6.49
N GLY A 62 1.65 -10.74 -6.17
CA GLY A 62 2.67 -9.77 -5.76
C GLY A 62 3.14 -8.93 -6.92
N THR A 63 3.36 -7.64 -6.67
CA THR A 63 3.90 -6.73 -7.67
C THR A 63 4.71 -5.65 -6.98
N ARG A 64 5.74 -5.16 -7.67
CA ARG A 64 6.49 -3.98 -7.26
C ARG A 64 6.29 -2.82 -8.24
N ASP A 65 5.44 -3.03 -9.24
CA ASP A 65 5.17 -2.03 -10.27
C ASP A 65 4.07 -1.09 -9.79
N LEU A 66 4.45 0.14 -9.45
CA LEU A 66 3.49 1.13 -8.95
C LEU A 66 2.59 1.68 -10.05
N ASP A 67 2.91 1.40 -11.31
CA ASP A 67 2.02 1.74 -12.43
C ASP A 67 0.97 0.66 -12.67
N HIS A 68 0.99 -0.42 -11.87
CA HIS A 68 -0.01 -1.48 -11.97
C HIS A 68 -1.41 -0.90 -11.85
N GLY A 69 -2.24 -1.15 -12.86
CA GLY A 69 -3.61 -0.62 -12.91
C GLY A 69 -4.53 -1.32 -11.93
N LEU A 70 -5.44 -0.57 -11.36
CA LEU A 70 -6.39 -1.07 -10.36
C LEU A 70 -7.81 -0.83 -10.81
N GLN A 71 -8.70 -1.71 -10.38
CA GLN A 71 -10.14 -1.57 -10.57
C GLN A 71 -10.81 -1.42 -9.21
N SER A 72 -12.03 -0.88 -9.22
CA SER A 72 -12.70 -0.50 -7.97
C SER A 72 -12.98 -1.67 -7.02
N ASN A 73 -13.05 -2.89 -7.54
CA ASN A 73 -13.31 -4.07 -6.72
C ASN A 73 -12.04 -4.87 -6.39
N ASP A 74 -10.86 -4.35 -6.72
CA ASP A 74 -9.62 -5.02 -6.38
C ASP A 74 -9.38 -4.99 -4.87
N PHE A 75 -8.65 -5.99 -4.40
CA PHE A 75 -8.20 -6.07 -3.02
C PHE A 75 -6.68 -5.93 -3.00
N VAL A 76 -6.20 -4.94 -2.26
CA VAL A 76 -4.76 -4.67 -2.16
C VAL A 76 -4.29 -4.98 -0.75
N ALA A 77 -3.24 -5.77 -0.64
CA ALA A 77 -2.62 -6.08 0.65
C ALA A 77 -1.22 -5.49 0.68
N ILE A 78 -0.93 -4.74 1.74
CA ILE A 78 0.40 -4.23 2.01
C ILE A 78 0.99 -5.08 3.13
N VAL A 79 2.17 -5.60 2.90
CA VAL A 79 2.85 -6.48 3.86
C VAL A 79 4.24 -5.94 4.11
N GLN A 80 4.63 -5.89 5.37
CA GLN A 80 6.00 -5.53 5.71
C GLN A 80 6.79 -6.80 5.92
N ALA A 81 7.80 -7.01 5.08
CA ALA A 81 8.68 -8.16 5.20
C ALA A 81 9.58 -7.99 6.40
N LEU A 82 9.87 -9.09 7.09
CA LEU A 82 10.82 -9.05 8.20
C LEU A 82 12.21 -8.82 7.64
N SER A 83 12.90 -7.84 8.21
CA SER A 83 14.26 -7.56 7.84
C SER A 83 15.20 -8.61 8.46
N GLY A 84 16.33 -8.79 7.86
CA GLY A 84 17.34 -9.69 8.37
C GLY A 84 17.08 -11.15 8.06
N GLY A 85 16.14 -11.35 7.19
CA GLY A 85 16.00 -12.70 6.66
C GLY A 85 17.29 -13.13 6.05
#